data_944a0c885fa240568631d60db63d8e92
#
_entry.id   944a0c885fa240568631d60db63d8e92
#
_cell.length_a   1.000
_cell.length_b   1.000
_cell.length_c   1.000
_cell.angle_alpha   90.00
_cell.angle_beta   90.00
_cell.angle_gamma   90.00
#
_symmetry.space_group_name_H-M   'P 1'
#
loop_
_entity.id
_entity.type
_entity.pdbx_description
1 polymer ?
#
loop_
_entity_poly.entity_id
_entity_poly.type
_entity_poly.pdbx_seq_one_letter_code
_entity_poly.pdbx_strand_id
1 'polypeptide(L)'
;MRLGTVEHKKEIKVIVLVENDTFLDVAKAAAKASITDFDFTDMQRLIEQGENALEKVSFLLDQSNESCFISADEVVFRPPVIPLQYRAFSIFEDHLKNAFAQATKLSGIKYEIPPVWYEQPIYYKGNRLSFVGHKAEIKWPSFSEFLDIELEIAAIIGKKGRDIKEEDASNYIFGYSILNDISARDAQMKEMPGQMGPAKSKDFDTGNVLGPFILTADEVDHPVALNMEARVNGSVWGGGNSRDMYHSFSDIIAHISRSETIYPGEVIGSGTVGTGSGIESGKKLAPGDEF
;
A
#
# COMPACT_ATOMS: atom_id res chain seq x y z
N MET A 1 1.98 -11.74 11.43
CA MET A 1 2.29 -10.64 12.39
C MET A 1 2.10 -9.26 11.74
N ARG A 2 2.02 -8.17 12.52
CA ARG A 2 1.88 -6.79 12.01
C ARG A 2 3.17 -6.02 12.24
N LEU A 3 3.93 -5.83 11.15
CA LEU A 3 5.23 -5.15 11.13
C LEU A 3 5.07 -3.70 10.73
N GLY A 4 5.75 -2.77 11.40
CA GLY A 4 5.71 -1.35 11.07
C GLY A 4 7.06 -0.67 11.15
N THR A 5 7.13 0.54 10.64
CA THR A 5 8.28 1.43 10.79
C THR A 5 7.84 2.71 11.47
N VAL A 6 8.55 3.09 12.51
CA VAL A 6 8.26 4.29 13.29
C VAL A 6 9.51 5.11 13.54
N GLU A 7 9.33 6.39 13.77
CA GLU A 7 10.34 7.24 14.40
C GLU A 7 10.04 7.34 15.90
N HIS A 8 10.99 6.94 16.72
CA HIS A 8 10.96 7.06 18.18
C HIS A 8 12.24 7.74 18.64
N LYS A 9 12.14 8.87 19.35
CA LYS A 9 13.30 9.63 19.85
C LYS A 9 14.33 9.98 18.76
N LYS A 10 13.85 10.34 17.56
CA LYS A 10 14.63 10.65 16.35
C LYS A 10 15.40 9.47 15.73
N GLU A 11 15.09 8.26 16.11
CA GLU A 11 15.63 7.04 15.51
C GLU A 11 14.52 6.29 14.78
N ILE A 12 14.84 5.74 13.61
CA ILE A 12 13.93 4.85 12.88
C ILE A 12 14.00 3.47 13.50
N LYS A 13 12.83 2.88 13.75
CA LYS A 13 12.69 1.57 14.37
C LYS A 13 11.77 0.68 13.54
N VAL A 14 12.16 -0.57 13.38
CA VAL A 14 11.25 -1.63 12.96
C VAL A 14 10.53 -2.13 14.20
N ILE A 15 9.22 -2.16 14.12
CA ILE A 15 8.35 -2.56 15.24
C ILE A 15 7.41 -3.70 14.83
N VAL A 16 6.98 -4.47 15.83
CA VAL A 16 5.86 -5.40 15.69
C VAL A 16 4.77 -4.99 16.67
N LEU A 17 3.53 -4.97 16.23
CA LEU A 17 2.38 -4.77 17.10
C LEU A 17 2.25 -5.99 18.04
N VAL A 18 2.31 -5.76 19.35
CA VAL A 18 2.12 -6.79 20.39
C VAL A 18 0.63 -6.89 20.71
N GLU A 19 0.08 -5.84 21.29
CA GLU A 19 -1.35 -5.70 21.58
C GLU A 19 -1.72 -4.22 21.67
N ASN A 20 -2.94 -3.86 21.27
CA ASN A 20 -3.46 -2.50 21.29
C ASN A 20 -2.42 -1.49 20.78
N ASP A 21 -1.97 -0.58 21.62
CA ASP A 21 -1.06 0.51 21.28
C ASP A 21 0.38 0.24 21.76
N THR A 22 0.79 -1.03 21.86
CA THR A 22 2.10 -1.45 22.33
C THR A 22 2.89 -2.15 21.24
N PHE A 23 4.12 -1.71 21.01
CA PHE A 23 5.00 -2.22 19.96
C PHE A 23 6.28 -2.81 20.55
N LEU A 24 6.75 -3.91 19.98
CA LEU A 24 8.10 -4.43 20.23
C LEU A 24 9.10 -3.69 19.35
N ASP A 25 10.15 -3.08 19.91
CA ASP A 25 11.35 -2.64 19.18
C ASP A 25 12.19 -3.89 18.84
N VAL A 26 12.12 -4.32 17.58
CA VAL A 26 12.72 -5.59 17.15
C VAL A 26 14.24 -5.59 17.30
N ALA A 27 14.89 -4.50 16.89
CA ALA A 27 16.36 -4.39 17.00
C ALA A 27 16.84 -4.42 18.45
N LYS A 28 16.12 -3.72 19.36
CA LYS A 28 16.43 -3.73 20.80
C LYS A 28 16.23 -5.11 21.42
N ALA A 29 15.16 -5.81 21.04
CA ALA A 29 14.88 -7.16 21.49
C ALA A 29 15.96 -8.14 21.00
N ALA A 30 16.35 -8.05 19.73
CA ALA A 30 17.41 -8.86 19.14
C ALA A 30 18.76 -8.65 19.85
N ALA A 31 19.13 -7.40 20.13
CA ALA A 31 20.34 -7.06 20.88
C ALA A 31 20.35 -7.70 22.26
N LYS A 32 19.22 -7.64 23.00
CA LYS A 32 19.10 -8.29 24.32
C LYS A 32 19.16 -9.80 24.27
N ALA A 33 18.63 -10.41 23.22
CA ALA A 33 18.69 -11.85 22.99
C ALA A 33 20.03 -12.30 22.39
N SER A 34 20.99 -11.38 22.18
CA SER A 34 22.29 -11.63 21.54
C SER A 34 22.16 -12.24 20.14
N ILE A 35 21.12 -11.88 19.41
CA ILE A 35 20.92 -12.23 18.00
C ILE A 35 21.65 -11.19 17.15
N THR A 36 22.71 -11.61 16.43
CA THR A 36 23.60 -10.74 15.67
C THR A 36 23.71 -11.14 14.20
N ASP A 37 23.08 -12.21 13.82
CA ASP A 37 23.08 -12.79 12.46
C ASP A 37 21.96 -12.22 11.57
N PHE A 38 21.12 -11.33 12.12
CA PHE A 38 20.04 -10.63 11.40
C PHE A 38 20.11 -9.11 11.60
N ASP A 39 19.78 -8.37 10.54
CA ASP A 39 19.65 -6.92 10.58
C ASP A 39 18.16 -6.53 10.69
N PHE A 40 17.77 -6.05 11.86
CA PHE A 40 16.41 -5.57 12.15
C PHE A 40 16.31 -4.05 12.28
N THR A 41 17.32 -3.31 11.84
CA THR A 41 17.34 -1.86 11.94
C THR A 41 16.53 -1.17 10.85
N ASP A 42 16.24 -1.89 9.77
CA ASP A 42 15.54 -1.39 8.58
C ASP A 42 14.57 -2.44 8.04
N MET A 43 13.34 -2.01 7.66
CA MET A 43 12.31 -2.91 7.15
C MET A 43 12.72 -3.58 5.83
N GLN A 44 13.40 -2.86 4.93
CA GLN A 44 13.89 -3.43 3.68
C GLN A 44 14.84 -4.59 3.94
N ARG A 45 15.75 -4.44 4.92
CA ARG A 45 16.65 -5.50 5.34
C ARG A 45 15.91 -6.71 5.89
N LEU A 46 14.89 -6.47 6.72
CA LEU A 46 14.06 -7.54 7.26
C LEU A 46 13.35 -8.31 6.13
N ILE A 47 12.76 -7.60 5.16
CA ILE A 47 12.10 -8.22 3.99
C ILE A 47 13.11 -9.06 3.17
N GLU A 48 14.31 -8.54 2.92
CA GLU A 48 15.36 -9.25 2.16
C GLU A 48 15.84 -10.53 2.85
N GLN A 49 15.81 -10.58 4.18
CA GLN A 49 16.18 -11.76 4.98
C GLN A 49 15.06 -12.82 5.02
N GLY A 50 13.85 -12.48 4.62
CA GLY A 50 12.73 -13.39 4.33
C GLY A 50 12.21 -14.16 5.56
N GLU A 51 11.78 -15.38 5.34
CA GLU A 51 11.12 -16.23 6.34
C GLU A 51 11.95 -16.45 7.60
N ASN A 52 13.25 -16.67 7.46
CA ASN A 52 14.15 -16.86 8.61
C ASN A 52 14.14 -15.65 9.56
N ALA A 53 14.05 -14.43 9.00
CA ALA A 53 13.96 -13.22 9.83
C ALA A 53 12.58 -13.14 10.53
N LEU A 54 11.49 -13.52 9.87
CA LEU A 54 10.16 -13.57 10.48
C LEU A 54 10.10 -14.58 11.63
N GLU A 55 10.71 -15.75 11.48
CA GLU A 55 10.82 -16.75 12.57
C GLU A 55 11.56 -16.16 13.78
N LYS A 56 12.65 -15.41 13.55
CA LYS A 56 13.38 -14.74 14.64
C LYS A 56 12.54 -13.64 15.30
N VAL A 57 11.79 -12.86 14.52
CA VAL A 57 10.87 -11.86 15.08
C VAL A 57 9.79 -12.52 15.93
N SER A 58 9.21 -13.64 15.48
CA SER A 58 8.24 -14.41 16.26
C SER A 58 8.86 -14.90 17.60
N PHE A 59 10.05 -15.46 17.55
CA PHE A 59 10.79 -15.84 18.76
C PHE A 59 11.00 -14.64 19.71
N LEU A 60 11.37 -13.48 19.18
CA LEU A 60 11.57 -12.28 19.98
C LEU A 60 10.27 -11.77 20.61
N LEU A 61 9.13 -11.88 19.93
CA LEU A 61 7.82 -11.56 20.51
C LEU A 61 7.53 -12.39 21.75
N ASP A 62 7.79 -13.69 21.68
CA ASP A 62 7.53 -14.63 22.79
C ASP A 62 8.48 -14.43 23.99
N GLN A 63 9.70 -14.00 23.74
CA GLN A 63 10.78 -13.92 24.77
C GLN A 63 10.99 -12.52 25.34
N SER A 64 10.42 -11.48 24.73
CA SER A 64 10.68 -10.09 25.12
C SER A 64 9.85 -9.67 26.32
N ASN A 65 10.39 -8.72 27.05
CA ASN A 65 9.74 -8.11 28.21
C ASN A 65 9.49 -6.61 27.95
N GLU A 66 8.75 -5.98 28.87
CA GLU A 66 8.34 -4.57 28.81
C GLU A 66 9.47 -3.59 28.48
N SER A 67 10.72 -3.92 28.82
CA SER A 67 11.86 -3.04 28.54
C SER A 67 12.21 -2.92 27.04
N CYS A 68 11.64 -3.79 26.18
CA CYS A 68 11.77 -3.72 24.73
C CYS A 68 10.54 -3.09 24.06
N PHE A 69 9.54 -2.72 24.84
CA PHE A 69 8.30 -2.17 24.29
C PHE A 69 8.35 -0.65 24.16
N ILE A 70 7.57 -0.15 23.22
CA ILE A 70 7.35 1.27 22.92
C ILE A 70 5.85 1.49 22.84
N SER A 71 5.36 2.59 23.41
CA SER A 71 3.95 2.95 23.32
C SER A 71 3.65 3.73 22.03
N ALA A 72 2.43 3.61 21.51
CA ALA A 72 1.99 4.27 20.29
C ALA A 72 1.98 5.79 20.38
N ASP A 73 1.82 6.36 21.56
CA ASP A 73 1.85 7.81 21.82
C ASP A 73 3.27 8.41 21.78
N GLU A 74 4.31 7.56 21.82
CA GLU A 74 5.72 7.98 21.76
C GLU A 74 6.30 7.97 20.34
N VAL A 75 5.51 7.59 19.32
CA VAL A 75 6.04 7.35 17.98
C VAL A 75 5.38 8.20 16.90
N VAL A 76 6.12 8.42 15.81
CA VAL A 76 5.59 8.92 14.54
C VAL A 76 5.68 7.80 13.51
N PHE A 77 4.55 7.39 12.96
CA PHE A 77 4.52 6.38 11.92
C PHE A 77 5.22 6.85 10.65
N ARG A 78 6.06 6.01 10.10
CA ARG A 78 6.64 6.13 8.78
C ARG A 78 5.99 5.10 7.85
N PRO A 79 6.11 5.22 6.52
CA PRO A 79 5.72 4.11 5.66
C PRO A 79 6.41 2.84 6.16
N PRO A 80 5.73 1.70 6.29
CA PRO A 80 6.35 0.46 6.77
C PRO A 80 7.61 0.11 5.98
N VAL A 81 7.58 0.34 4.66
CA VAL A 81 8.74 0.28 3.76
C VAL A 81 8.66 1.42 2.75
N ILE A 82 9.80 1.99 2.38
CA ILE A 82 9.89 2.86 1.19
C ILE A 82 10.03 1.92 -0.01
N PRO A 83 9.08 1.92 -0.96
CA PRO A 83 9.11 0.97 -2.07
C PRO A 83 10.43 1.00 -2.83
N LEU A 84 11.03 -0.16 -3.10
CA LEU A 84 12.15 -0.24 -4.06
C LEU A 84 11.68 0.18 -5.45
N GLN A 85 10.49 -0.27 -5.84
CA GLN A 85 9.70 0.20 -6.97
C GLN A 85 8.22 0.18 -6.59
N TYR A 86 7.45 1.13 -7.10
CA TYR A 86 6.00 1.18 -6.95
C TYR A 86 5.32 0.97 -8.30
N ARG A 87 4.37 0.03 -8.33
CA ARG A 87 3.48 -0.24 -9.46
C ARG A 87 2.04 -0.09 -8.99
N ALA A 88 1.34 0.90 -9.53
CA ALA A 88 -0.07 1.13 -9.24
C ALA A 88 -0.91 0.51 -10.36
N PHE A 89 -1.70 -0.47 -9.98
CA PHE A 89 -2.63 -1.15 -10.88
C PHE A 89 -4.02 -0.51 -10.83
N SER A 90 -4.89 -1.00 -11.69
CA SER A 90 -6.32 -0.69 -11.66
C SER A 90 -7.06 -1.99 -11.99
N ILE A 91 -7.42 -2.75 -10.95
CA ILE A 91 -7.93 -4.12 -11.10
C ILE A 91 -9.35 -4.33 -10.57
N PHE A 92 -10.03 -3.26 -10.16
CA PHE A 92 -11.44 -3.32 -9.75
C PHE A 92 -12.35 -2.73 -10.82
N GLU A 93 -13.13 -3.59 -11.46
CA GLU A 93 -14.03 -3.19 -12.55
C GLU A 93 -15.09 -2.18 -12.10
N ASP A 94 -15.66 -2.38 -10.90
CA ASP A 94 -16.70 -1.51 -10.37
C ASP A 94 -16.20 -0.10 -10.12
N HIS A 95 -14.95 0.06 -9.66
CA HIS A 95 -14.33 1.38 -9.55
C HIS A 95 -14.29 2.09 -10.91
N LEU A 96 -13.79 1.43 -11.94
CA LEU A 96 -13.70 2.02 -13.28
C LEU A 96 -15.06 2.38 -13.85
N LYS A 97 -16.09 1.51 -13.71
CA LYS A 97 -17.45 1.78 -14.14
C LYS A 97 -18.01 3.04 -13.47
N ASN A 98 -17.86 3.14 -12.15
CA ASN A 98 -18.37 4.24 -11.35
C ASN A 98 -17.62 5.56 -11.69
N ALA A 99 -16.29 5.53 -11.70
CA ALA A 99 -15.45 6.69 -12.00
C ALA A 99 -15.69 7.22 -13.41
N PHE A 100 -15.78 6.34 -14.41
CA PHE A 100 -16.07 6.71 -15.80
C PHE A 100 -17.47 7.26 -15.99
N ALA A 101 -18.46 6.72 -15.26
CA ALA A 101 -19.82 7.28 -15.27
C ALA A 101 -19.83 8.72 -14.73
N GLN A 102 -19.09 9.01 -13.65
CA GLN A 102 -18.98 10.37 -13.13
C GLN A 102 -18.14 11.29 -14.04
N ALA A 103 -17.02 10.81 -14.56
CA ALA A 103 -16.21 11.57 -15.52
C ALA A 103 -17.03 11.94 -16.76
N THR A 104 -17.86 11.03 -17.26
CA THR A 104 -18.80 11.28 -18.37
C THR A 104 -19.80 12.40 -18.02
N LYS A 105 -20.37 12.39 -16.82
CA LYS A 105 -21.30 13.45 -16.38
C LYS A 105 -20.61 14.82 -16.30
N LEU A 106 -19.37 14.86 -15.82
CA LEU A 106 -18.61 16.10 -15.63
C LEU A 106 -18.10 16.70 -16.95
N SER A 107 -17.66 15.87 -17.88
CA SER A 107 -17.01 16.31 -19.13
C SER A 107 -17.93 16.31 -20.35
N GLY A 108 -19.03 15.55 -20.31
CA GLY A 108 -19.87 15.26 -21.46
C GLY A 108 -19.23 14.27 -22.47
N ILE A 109 -18.04 13.76 -22.18
CA ILE A 109 -17.32 12.79 -23.01
C ILE A 109 -17.58 11.39 -22.45
N LYS A 110 -18.04 10.45 -23.30
CA LYS A 110 -18.24 9.07 -22.90
C LYS A 110 -16.92 8.35 -22.67
N TYR A 111 -16.74 7.79 -21.47
CA TYR A 111 -15.61 6.93 -21.13
C TYR A 111 -16.08 5.48 -21.01
N GLU A 112 -15.29 4.55 -21.51
CA GLU A 112 -15.54 3.10 -21.45
C GLU A 112 -14.25 2.40 -21.05
N ILE A 113 -14.38 1.26 -20.35
CA ILE A 113 -13.23 0.43 -20.01
C ILE A 113 -12.68 -0.16 -21.31
N PRO A 114 -11.39 0.07 -21.63
CA PRO A 114 -10.83 -0.46 -22.86
C PRO A 114 -10.72 -1.98 -22.81
N PRO A 115 -10.95 -2.72 -23.93
CA PRO A 115 -10.90 -4.18 -23.95
C PRO A 115 -9.61 -4.77 -23.37
N VAL A 116 -8.48 -4.14 -23.61
CA VAL A 116 -7.17 -4.58 -23.09
C VAL A 116 -7.11 -4.70 -21.56
N TRP A 117 -7.97 -3.96 -20.83
CA TRP A 117 -8.06 -4.04 -19.40
C TRP A 117 -8.54 -5.43 -18.91
N TYR A 118 -9.42 -6.07 -19.69
CA TYR A 118 -9.89 -7.44 -19.40
C TYR A 118 -8.88 -8.52 -19.84
N GLU A 119 -7.98 -8.19 -20.77
CA GLU A 119 -7.03 -9.14 -21.32
C GLU A 119 -5.75 -9.28 -20.50
N GLN A 120 -5.35 -8.20 -19.79
CA GLN A 120 -4.14 -8.17 -18.98
C GLN A 120 -4.18 -7.10 -17.89
N PRO A 121 -3.47 -7.29 -16.77
CA PRO A 121 -3.33 -6.26 -15.75
C PRO A 121 -2.66 -4.99 -16.31
N ILE A 122 -3.26 -3.83 -16.06
CA ILE A 122 -2.75 -2.52 -16.51
C ILE A 122 -2.21 -1.75 -15.30
N TYR A 123 -1.05 -1.15 -15.43
CA TYR A 123 -0.41 -0.39 -14.37
C TYR A 123 0.46 0.76 -14.89
N TYR A 124 0.75 1.70 -13.98
CA TYR A 124 1.81 2.68 -14.16
C TYR A 124 2.87 2.55 -13.06
N LYS A 125 4.07 3.10 -13.30
CA LYS A 125 5.13 3.19 -12.28
C LYS A 125 5.03 4.55 -11.61
N GLY A 126 4.63 4.56 -10.35
CA GLY A 126 4.47 5.78 -9.56
C GLY A 126 5.75 6.22 -8.87
N ASN A 127 5.71 7.42 -8.30
CA ASN A 127 6.82 8.00 -7.56
C ASN A 127 7.00 7.32 -6.20
N ARG A 128 8.03 6.48 -6.09
CA ARG A 128 8.34 5.78 -4.84
C ARG A 128 8.72 6.70 -3.67
N LEU A 129 9.04 7.96 -3.95
CA LEU A 129 9.48 8.93 -2.94
C LEU A 129 8.33 9.80 -2.40
N SER A 130 7.10 9.64 -2.94
CA SER A 130 5.90 10.33 -2.45
C SER A 130 5.22 9.65 -1.25
N PHE A 131 5.76 8.51 -0.80
CA PHE A 131 5.16 7.71 0.28
C PHE A 131 5.33 8.35 1.65
N VAL A 132 4.24 8.40 2.41
CA VAL A 132 4.19 8.81 3.82
C VAL A 132 3.48 7.75 4.65
N GLY A 133 3.68 7.80 5.97
CA GLY A 133 3.08 6.86 6.92
C GLY A 133 1.71 7.27 7.42
N HIS A 134 1.13 6.42 8.26
CA HIS A 134 -0.12 6.67 8.96
C HIS A 134 -0.09 7.98 9.76
N LYS A 135 -1.19 8.73 9.74
CA LYS A 135 -1.36 10.05 10.38
C LYS A 135 -0.43 11.16 9.80
N ALA A 136 0.16 10.96 8.64
CA ALA A 136 0.92 12.02 7.99
C ALA A 136 -0.01 13.12 7.45
N GLU A 137 0.44 14.36 7.56
CA GLU A 137 -0.23 15.48 6.90
C GLU A 137 -0.03 15.41 5.39
N ILE A 138 -1.12 15.42 4.63
CA ILE A 138 -1.09 15.45 3.16
C ILE A 138 -0.97 16.89 2.69
N LYS A 139 0.11 17.20 1.99
CA LYS A 139 0.33 18.51 1.40
C LYS A 139 -0.54 18.69 0.17
N TRP A 140 -1.51 19.60 0.26
CA TRP A 140 -2.34 19.94 -0.89
C TRP A 140 -1.49 20.55 -2.00
N PRO A 141 -1.41 19.92 -3.20
CA PRO A 141 -0.58 20.45 -4.26
C PRO A 141 -1.17 21.76 -4.83
N SER A 142 -0.32 22.76 -5.02
CA SER A 142 -0.74 24.10 -5.46
C SER A 142 -1.38 24.16 -6.87
N PHE A 143 -1.26 23.08 -7.62
CA PHE A 143 -1.80 22.98 -8.99
C PHE A 143 -3.17 22.29 -9.05
N SER A 144 -3.75 21.90 -7.91
CA SER A 144 -5.02 21.17 -7.86
C SER A 144 -6.00 21.80 -6.89
N GLU A 145 -7.26 21.86 -7.28
CA GLU A 145 -8.40 22.24 -6.44
C GLU A 145 -9.32 21.05 -6.10
N PHE A 146 -8.92 19.84 -6.53
CA PHE A 146 -9.73 18.64 -6.33
C PHE A 146 -8.85 17.45 -5.91
N LEU A 147 -8.62 17.30 -4.60
CA LEU A 147 -8.05 16.09 -4.04
C LEU A 147 -9.13 15.05 -3.71
N ASP A 148 -8.75 13.80 -3.84
CA ASP A 148 -9.59 12.64 -3.57
C ASP A 148 -8.75 11.52 -2.96
N ILE A 149 -9.41 10.64 -2.21
CA ILE A 149 -8.84 9.40 -1.67
C ILE A 149 -9.01 8.26 -2.69
N GLU A 150 -8.14 7.30 -2.63
CA GLU A 150 -8.29 5.99 -3.29
C GLU A 150 -7.91 4.87 -2.32
N LEU A 151 -8.93 4.18 -1.80
CA LEU A 151 -8.74 3.06 -0.89
C LEU A 151 -8.27 1.83 -1.66
N GLU A 152 -7.05 1.40 -1.36
CA GLU A 152 -6.39 0.26 -1.99
C GLU A 152 -5.83 -0.73 -0.97
N ILE A 153 -5.55 -1.94 -1.43
CA ILE A 153 -4.67 -2.89 -0.77
C ILE A 153 -3.35 -2.96 -1.57
N ALA A 154 -2.23 -2.96 -0.86
CA ALA A 154 -0.92 -3.14 -1.47
C ALA A 154 -0.32 -4.49 -1.08
N ALA A 155 0.25 -5.21 -2.05
CA ALA A 155 1.12 -6.36 -1.80
C ALA A 155 2.59 -5.91 -1.84
N ILE A 156 3.37 -6.39 -0.87
CA ILE A 156 4.81 -6.15 -0.76
C ILE A 156 5.54 -7.42 -1.20
N ILE A 157 6.44 -7.31 -2.17
CA ILE A 157 7.24 -8.44 -2.66
C ILE A 157 8.30 -8.83 -1.63
N GLY A 158 8.41 -10.12 -1.35
CA GLY A 158 9.35 -10.68 -0.36
C GLY A 158 10.51 -11.47 -0.95
N LYS A 159 10.37 -11.94 -2.19
CA LYS A 159 11.39 -12.78 -2.84
C LYS A 159 11.74 -12.26 -4.23
N LYS A 160 13.04 -12.30 -4.56
CA LYS A 160 13.49 -12.02 -5.94
C LYS A 160 13.01 -13.12 -6.87
N GLY A 161 12.42 -12.75 -8.01
CA GLY A 161 11.96 -13.71 -9.00
C GLY A 161 11.86 -13.13 -10.40
N ARG A 162 11.79 -14.03 -11.39
CA ARG A 162 11.58 -13.72 -12.80
C ARG A 162 10.83 -14.87 -13.45
N ASP A 163 9.98 -14.58 -14.43
CA ASP A 163 9.16 -15.56 -15.14
C ASP A 163 8.38 -16.47 -14.16
N ILE A 164 7.78 -15.85 -13.13
CA ILE A 164 7.04 -16.52 -12.06
C ILE A 164 5.72 -17.02 -12.62
N LYS A 165 5.38 -18.27 -12.33
CA LYS A 165 4.06 -18.82 -12.68
C LYS A 165 3.01 -18.34 -11.68
N GLU A 166 1.77 -18.22 -12.15
CA GLU A 166 0.62 -17.79 -11.35
C GLU A 166 0.44 -18.66 -10.09
N GLU A 167 0.58 -20.00 -10.23
CA GLU A 167 0.48 -20.97 -9.14
C GLU A 167 1.52 -20.79 -8.03
N ASP A 168 2.66 -20.19 -8.35
CA ASP A 168 3.77 -19.95 -7.41
C ASP A 168 3.79 -18.51 -6.87
N ALA A 169 3.00 -17.61 -7.45
CA ALA A 169 3.13 -16.17 -7.25
C ALA A 169 2.89 -15.71 -5.80
N SER A 170 1.96 -16.35 -5.09
CA SER A 170 1.68 -16.04 -3.68
C SER A 170 2.90 -16.25 -2.77
N ASN A 171 3.82 -17.18 -3.13
CA ASN A 171 5.05 -17.42 -2.38
C ASN A 171 6.08 -16.28 -2.48
N TYR A 172 5.84 -15.30 -3.36
CA TYR A 172 6.69 -14.13 -3.52
C TYR A 172 6.18 -12.90 -2.74
N ILE A 173 5.03 -13.00 -2.10
CA ILE A 173 4.44 -11.91 -1.32
C ILE A 173 4.93 -12.02 0.14
N PHE A 174 5.54 -10.94 0.64
CA PHE A 174 5.94 -10.80 2.04
C PHE A 174 4.74 -10.50 2.96
N GLY A 175 3.82 -9.69 2.47
CA GLY A 175 2.64 -9.29 3.21
C GLY A 175 1.83 -8.21 2.49
N TYR A 176 0.83 -7.72 3.18
CA TYR A 176 -0.13 -6.75 2.67
C TYR A 176 -0.21 -5.52 3.56
N SER A 177 -0.55 -4.38 2.97
CA SER A 177 -0.75 -3.13 3.70
C SER A 177 -1.92 -2.36 3.12
N ILE A 178 -2.48 -1.45 3.90
CA ILE A 178 -3.40 -0.45 3.37
C ILE A 178 -2.59 0.56 2.56
N LEU A 179 -3.11 0.91 1.40
CA LEU A 179 -2.58 1.99 0.57
C LEU A 179 -3.72 2.98 0.27
N ASN A 180 -3.41 4.27 0.39
CA ASN A 180 -4.29 5.32 -0.04
C ASN A 180 -3.55 6.16 -1.10
N ASP A 181 -3.96 6.00 -2.37
CA ASP A 181 -3.35 6.68 -3.53
C ASP A 181 -4.05 8.02 -3.76
N ILE A 182 -3.59 9.06 -3.06
CA ILE A 182 -4.21 10.39 -3.10
C ILE A 182 -4.10 10.97 -4.51
N SER A 183 -5.24 11.44 -5.02
CA SER A 183 -5.39 11.81 -6.42
C SER A 183 -5.78 13.29 -6.59
N ALA A 184 -5.00 14.03 -7.36
CA ALA A 184 -5.36 15.36 -7.84
C ALA A 184 -6.22 15.21 -9.11
N ARG A 185 -7.55 15.09 -8.95
CA ARG A 185 -8.47 14.66 -10.00
C ARG A 185 -8.55 15.61 -11.19
N ASP A 186 -8.49 16.91 -10.96
CA ASP A 186 -8.48 17.94 -12.02
C ASP A 186 -7.21 17.85 -12.89
N ALA A 187 -6.06 17.63 -12.25
CA ALA A 187 -4.81 17.36 -12.95
C ALA A 187 -4.86 16.02 -13.70
N GLN A 188 -5.41 14.97 -13.08
CA GLN A 188 -5.59 13.65 -13.69
C GLN A 188 -6.45 13.73 -14.96
N MET A 189 -7.62 14.36 -14.90
CA MET A 189 -8.50 14.53 -16.06
C MET A 189 -7.81 15.30 -17.21
N LYS A 190 -6.91 16.23 -16.87
CA LYS A 190 -6.17 17.01 -17.87
C LYS A 190 -5.03 16.22 -18.52
N GLU A 191 -4.33 15.36 -17.76
CA GLU A 191 -3.16 14.63 -18.29
C GLU A 191 -3.51 13.28 -18.96
N MET A 192 -4.59 12.61 -18.52
CA MET A 192 -4.97 11.28 -19.06
C MET A 192 -5.12 11.21 -20.58
N PRO A 193 -5.69 12.23 -21.27
CA PRO A 193 -5.74 12.23 -22.75
C PRO A 193 -4.37 12.15 -23.43
N GLY A 194 -3.28 12.48 -22.71
CA GLY A 194 -1.91 12.36 -23.21
C GLY A 194 -1.39 10.92 -23.30
N GLN A 195 -2.12 9.95 -22.76
CA GLN A 195 -1.82 8.49 -22.80
C GLN A 195 -0.47 8.08 -22.19
N MET A 196 0.11 8.91 -21.32
CA MET A 196 1.35 8.65 -20.60
C MET A 196 1.16 8.63 -19.08
N GLY A 197 -0.03 8.99 -18.60
CA GLY A 197 -0.34 9.10 -17.18
C GLY A 197 -1.18 7.95 -16.64
N PRO A 198 -1.58 8.07 -15.36
CA PRO A 198 -1.38 9.25 -14.53
C PRO A 198 0.08 9.43 -14.10
N ALA A 199 0.52 10.67 -13.90
CA ALA A 199 1.84 11.02 -13.41
C ALA A 199 1.76 12.18 -12.41
N LYS A 200 1.68 13.44 -12.89
CA LYS A 200 1.70 14.63 -12.01
C LYS A 200 0.53 14.66 -11.03
N SER A 201 -0.60 14.09 -11.38
CA SER A 201 -1.78 13.98 -10.53
C SER A 201 -1.61 13.05 -9.33
N LYS A 202 -0.56 12.21 -9.32
CA LYS A 202 -0.25 11.20 -8.31
C LYS A 202 1.13 11.40 -7.67
N ASP A 203 2.09 11.94 -8.41
CA ASP A 203 3.51 11.98 -8.04
C ASP A 203 3.89 13.18 -7.15
N PHE A 204 2.92 13.90 -6.57
CA PHE A 204 3.21 15.00 -5.66
C PHE A 204 3.67 14.48 -4.28
N ASP A 205 4.43 15.31 -3.58
CA ASP A 205 4.89 14.98 -2.22
C ASP A 205 3.70 14.61 -1.33
N THR A 206 3.83 13.51 -0.56
CA THR A 206 2.79 12.97 0.30
C THR A 206 1.58 12.35 -0.41
N GLY A 207 1.65 12.12 -1.72
CA GLY A 207 0.56 11.59 -2.54
C GLY A 207 0.21 10.11 -2.27
N ASN A 208 1.06 9.36 -1.59
CA ASN A 208 0.81 7.95 -1.27
C ASN A 208 0.94 7.70 0.24
N VAL A 209 -0.11 7.17 0.87
CA VAL A 209 -0.09 6.79 2.29
C VAL A 209 -0.07 5.28 2.39
N LEU A 210 0.99 4.72 2.99
CA LEU A 210 1.14 3.27 3.17
C LEU A 210 1.19 2.94 4.67
N GLY A 211 0.45 1.94 5.10
CA GLY A 211 0.52 1.44 6.47
C GLY A 211 -0.81 1.52 7.25
N PRO A 212 -0.75 1.52 8.60
CA PRO A 212 0.45 1.63 9.45
C PRO A 212 1.36 0.41 9.46
N PHE A 213 0.86 -0.78 9.09
CA PHE A 213 1.58 -2.04 9.20
C PHE A 213 1.58 -2.80 7.89
N ILE A 214 2.57 -3.68 7.74
CA ILE A 214 2.52 -4.82 6.85
C ILE A 214 1.99 -6.00 7.65
N LEU A 215 0.85 -6.56 7.24
CA LEU A 215 0.36 -7.84 7.72
C LEU A 215 1.07 -8.94 6.91
N THR A 216 1.83 -9.79 7.58
CA THR A 216 2.60 -10.85 6.92
C THR A 216 1.71 -11.84 6.20
N ALA A 217 2.17 -12.38 5.07
CA ALA A 217 1.35 -13.18 4.16
C ALA A 217 0.81 -14.47 4.79
N ASP A 218 1.49 -15.03 5.80
CA ASP A 218 1.06 -16.21 6.55
C ASP A 218 -0.23 -15.99 7.37
N GLU A 219 -0.64 -14.74 7.59
CA GLU A 219 -1.88 -14.40 8.29
C GLU A 219 -3.04 -14.07 7.34
N VAL A 220 -2.85 -14.22 6.03
CA VAL A 220 -3.86 -13.89 5.01
C VAL A 220 -4.15 -15.09 4.13
N ASP A 221 -5.41 -15.48 4.06
CA ASP A 221 -5.84 -16.54 3.16
C ASP A 221 -5.71 -16.13 1.69
N HIS A 222 -5.40 -17.08 0.83
CA HIS A 222 -5.37 -16.90 -0.62
C HIS A 222 -6.50 -17.66 -1.30
N PRO A 223 -7.25 -17.05 -2.22
CA PRO A 223 -7.16 -15.64 -2.67
C PRO A 223 -7.55 -14.63 -1.59
N VAL A 224 -6.93 -13.47 -1.62
CA VAL A 224 -7.12 -12.42 -0.61
C VAL A 224 -8.56 -11.92 -0.59
N ALA A 225 -9.20 -11.96 0.58
CA ALA A 225 -10.63 -11.61 0.75
C ALA A 225 -10.85 -10.75 2.01
N LEU A 226 -10.33 -9.53 2.00
CA LEU A 226 -10.37 -8.59 3.10
C LEU A 226 -11.44 -7.52 2.88
N ASN A 227 -12.23 -7.22 3.93
CA ASN A 227 -13.14 -6.09 3.91
C ASN A 227 -12.32 -4.79 4.02
N MET A 228 -12.69 -3.81 3.21
CA MET A 228 -12.04 -2.52 3.10
C MET A 228 -13.05 -1.41 3.28
N GLU A 229 -12.72 -0.38 4.06
CA GLU A 229 -13.62 0.76 4.32
C GLU A 229 -12.80 2.05 4.38
N ALA A 230 -13.28 3.10 3.70
CA ALA A 230 -12.76 4.45 3.77
C ALA A 230 -13.69 5.34 4.57
N ARG A 231 -13.13 6.10 5.49
CA ARG A 231 -13.84 7.12 6.28
C ARG A 231 -13.22 8.49 6.05
N VAL A 232 -14.05 9.52 6.07
CA VAL A 232 -13.60 10.91 6.12
C VAL A 232 -14.35 11.60 7.25
N ASN A 233 -13.61 12.24 8.16
CA ASN A 233 -14.14 12.84 9.39
C ASN A 233 -15.06 11.87 10.19
N GLY A 234 -14.65 10.60 10.27
CA GLY A 234 -15.38 9.54 10.94
C GLY A 234 -16.59 8.97 10.17
N SER A 235 -17.02 9.60 9.07
CA SER A 235 -18.15 9.15 8.26
C SER A 235 -17.67 8.21 7.16
N VAL A 236 -18.39 7.10 6.93
CA VAL A 236 -18.06 6.16 5.84
C VAL A 236 -18.26 6.83 4.48
N TRP A 237 -17.21 6.83 3.67
CA TRP A 237 -17.28 7.30 2.30
C TRP A 237 -17.57 6.18 1.31
N GLY A 238 -17.02 5.01 1.54
CA GLY A 238 -17.22 3.83 0.74
C GLY A 238 -16.35 2.68 1.22
N GLY A 239 -16.29 1.62 0.44
CA GLY A 239 -15.51 0.43 0.74
C GLY A 239 -16.00 -0.75 -0.07
N GLY A 240 -15.34 -1.88 0.08
CA GLY A 240 -15.66 -3.11 -0.65
C GLY A 240 -14.87 -4.28 -0.11
N ASN A 241 -14.60 -5.26 -0.96
CA ASN A 241 -13.83 -6.41 -0.57
C ASN A 241 -12.73 -6.69 -1.61
N SER A 242 -11.55 -7.04 -1.17
CA SER A 242 -10.43 -7.36 -2.07
C SER A 242 -10.68 -8.59 -2.96
N ARG A 243 -11.66 -9.45 -2.62
CA ARG A 243 -12.08 -10.56 -3.50
C ARG A 243 -12.66 -10.13 -4.84
N ASP A 244 -13.08 -8.85 -4.95
CA ASP A 244 -13.71 -8.30 -6.15
C ASP A 244 -12.69 -7.82 -7.20
N MET A 245 -11.40 -8.10 -6.97
CA MET A 245 -10.33 -7.91 -7.94
C MET A 245 -10.61 -8.76 -9.20
N TYR A 246 -10.61 -8.13 -10.38
CA TYR A 246 -10.75 -8.83 -11.66
C TYR A 246 -9.48 -9.64 -11.99
N HIS A 247 -8.31 -9.06 -11.80
CA HIS A 247 -7.01 -9.73 -11.83
C HIS A 247 -6.49 -9.88 -10.39
N SER A 248 -6.11 -11.09 -10.00
CA SER A 248 -5.53 -11.35 -8.68
C SER A 248 -4.09 -10.84 -8.56
N PHE A 249 -3.55 -10.76 -7.34
CA PHE A 249 -2.12 -10.49 -7.16
C PHE A 249 -1.24 -11.58 -7.80
N SER A 250 -1.72 -12.81 -7.91
CA SER A 250 -1.01 -13.89 -8.63
C SER A 250 -0.92 -13.61 -10.13
N ASP A 251 -2.03 -13.18 -10.77
CA ASP A 251 -2.04 -12.75 -12.17
C ASP A 251 -1.07 -11.58 -12.40
N ILE A 252 -1.10 -10.60 -11.50
CA ILE A 252 -0.23 -9.43 -11.56
C ILE A 252 1.24 -9.84 -11.50
N ILE A 253 1.63 -10.64 -10.51
CA ILE A 253 3.03 -11.07 -10.30
C ILE A 253 3.49 -11.90 -11.50
N ALA A 254 2.67 -12.83 -11.99
CA ALA A 254 2.97 -13.59 -13.18
C ALA A 254 3.16 -12.67 -14.40
N HIS A 255 2.28 -11.67 -14.57
CA HIS A 255 2.36 -10.72 -15.68
C HIS A 255 3.63 -9.85 -15.63
N ILE A 256 3.90 -9.18 -14.50
CA ILE A 256 5.05 -8.26 -14.40
C ILE A 256 6.40 -8.96 -14.41
N SER A 257 6.45 -10.21 -13.96
CA SER A 257 7.71 -10.96 -13.90
C SER A 257 8.13 -11.59 -15.23
N ARG A 258 7.28 -11.54 -16.27
CA ARG A 258 7.63 -12.02 -17.62
C ARG A 258 8.80 -11.25 -18.18
N SER A 259 9.94 -11.92 -18.31
CA SER A 259 11.21 -11.33 -18.78
C SER A 259 11.69 -10.12 -17.96
N GLU A 260 11.10 -9.86 -16.81
CA GLU A 260 11.48 -8.80 -15.85
C GLU A 260 11.73 -9.42 -14.47
N THR A 261 12.78 -8.99 -13.79
CA THR A 261 13.04 -9.43 -12.41
C THR A 261 12.33 -8.51 -11.43
N ILE A 262 11.56 -9.07 -10.51
CA ILE A 262 11.02 -8.37 -9.35
C ILE A 262 11.89 -8.63 -8.12
N TYR A 263 11.88 -7.69 -7.17
CA TYR A 263 12.78 -7.69 -6.02
C TYR A 263 12.03 -7.52 -4.70
N PRO A 264 12.58 -8.05 -3.59
CA PRO A 264 12.05 -7.77 -2.25
C PRO A 264 11.92 -6.26 -2.00
N GLY A 265 10.81 -5.84 -1.41
CA GLY A 265 10.51 -4.43 -1.14
C GLY A 265 9.86 -3.67 -2.30
N GLU A 266 9.60 -4.29 -3.46
CA GLU A 266 8.68 -3.70 -4.44
C GLU A 266 7.26 -3.72 -3.89
N VAL A 267 6.51 -2.65 -4.16
CA VAL A 267 5.11 -2.49 -3.72
C VAL A 267 4.19 -2.47 -4.93
N ILE A 268 3.14 -3.26 -4.86
CA ILE A 268 2.10 -3.41 -5.87
C ILE A 268 0.79 -2.91 -5.27
N GLY A 269 0.32 -1.72 -5.69
CA GLY A 269 -1.02 -1.22 -5.36
C GLY A 269 -2.08 -1.86 -6.25
N SER A 270 -3.19 -2.26 -5.66
CA SER A 270 -4.28 -2.94 -6.39
C SER A 270 -5.06 -2.02 -7.33
N GLY A 271 -4.96 -0.72 -7.11
CA GLY A 271 -6.00 0.19 -7.58
C GLY A 271 -7.20 0.21 -6.61
N THR A 272 -8.01 1.22 -6.75
CA THR A 272 -9.11 1.53 -5.85
C THR A 272 -10.17 0.44 -5.84
N VAL A 273 -10.55 -0.04 -4.66
CA VAL A 273 -11.72 -0.92 -4.50
C VAL A 273 -13.00 -0.20 -4.93
N GLY A 274 -13.96 -0.91 -5.50
CA GLY A 274 -15.24 -0.33 -5.92
C GLY A 274 -15.91 0.46 -4.78
N THR A 275 -16.31 1.70 -5.04
CA THR A 275 -16.77 2.73 -4.08
C THR A 275 -15.73 3.28 -3.13
N GLY A 276 -14.44 2.93 -3.28
CA GLY A 276 -13.34 3.34 -2.40
C GLY A 276 -12.81 4.75 -2.65
N SER A 277 -13.39 5.53 -3.56
CA SER A 277 -12.99 6.90 -3.83
C SER A 277 -14.15 7.88 -3.85
N GLY A 278 -13.84 9.16 -3.59
CA GLY A 278 -14.84 10.24 -3.60
C GLY A 278 -15.40 10.51 -4.99
N ILE A 279 -14.59 10.40 -6.03
CA ILE A 279 -15.03 10.66 -7.41
C ILE A 279 -16.19 9.76 -7.82
N GLU A 280 -16.23 8.51 -7.38
CA GLU A 280 -17.31 7.57 -7.70
C GLU A 280 -18.68 8.04 -7.22
N SER A 281 -18.72 8.80 -6.12
CA SER A 281 -19.93 9.33 -5.51
C SER A 281 -20.09 10.85 -5.65
N GLY A 282 -19.16 11.52 -6.37
CA GLY A 282 -19.15 12.97 -6.53
C GLY A 282 -18.69 13.72 -5.27
N LYS A 283 -18.07 13.05 -4.31
CA LYS A 283 -17.47 13.65 -3.12
C LYS A 283 -16.05 14.12 -3.43
N LYS A 284 -15.58 15.11 -2.69
CA LYS A 284 -14.18 15.58 -2.73
C LYS A 284 -13.74 16.02 -1.36
N LEU A 285 -12.44 15.91 -1.10
CA LEU A 285 -11.84 16.38 0.14
C LEU A 285 -11.88 17.90 0.24
N ALA A 286 -11.88 18.41 1.47
CA ALA A 286 -11.64 19.80 1.80
C ALA A 286 -10.38 19.92 2.68
N PRO A 287 -9.69 21.10 2.66
CA PRO A 287 -8.59 21.32 3.58
C PRO A 287 -9.01 21.14 5.04
N GLY A 288 -8.25 20.32 5.77
CA GLY A 288 -8.54 19.98 7.17
C GLY A 288 -9.36 18.70 7.36
N ASP A 289 -9.75 18.01 6.28
CA ASP A 289 -10.37 16.68 6.39
C ASP A 289 -9.36 15.65 6.91
N GLU A 290 -9.86 14.74 7.76
CA GLU A 290 -9.12 13.56 8.26
C GLU A 290 -9.70 12.30 7.64
N PHE A 291 -8.82 11.38 7.15
CA PHE A 291 -9.22 10.14 6.47
C PHE A 291 -8.28 8.98 6.77
#